data_9947d7be63878155b44556edba76e370
#
_entry.id   9947d7be63878155b44556edba76e370
#
_cell.length_a   1.000
_cell.length_b   1.000
_cell.length_c   1.000
_cell.angle_alpha   90.00
_cell.angle_beta   90.00
_cell.angle_gamma   90.00
#
_symmetry.space_group_name_H-M   'P 1'
#
loop_
_entity.id
_entity.type
_entity.pdbx_description
1 polymer ?
#
loop_
_entity_poly.entity_id
_entity_poly.type
_entity_poly.pdbx_seq_one_letter_code
_entity_poly.pdbx_strand_id
1 'polypeptide(L)'
;MNIAHDVTQIIGDTSLVRLNRLSADLPEGTVIACKLESQNPLGSVKDRIGVSMIDAAEREGKIKRGQTVLVEPTSGNTGIALAFVAAARGYRLILTMPETMSLERRKLLAALGAEIVLTPGPEGMKGAIARAETIVAQTKDAFMPQQFNNPANPQIHRETTAEEIWRDTEGKVDIFVAGVGTGGTITGVGQVLKQRKPSVKVIAIEPTDSPVITQTLRNEPLKPGPHKIQGIGAGFVPAILDLKVIDEVIQVTNDEAIETARKVAAEEGIMCGISSGAAVFAALQIARRPENKGKLIVTVLPSTGERYLSTALFAHLQLPDAPSQNINPPQESVGVH
;
A
#
# COMPACT_ATOMS: atom_id res chain seq x y z
N MET A 1 24.37 17.24 14.10
CA MET A 1 23.81 17.37 12.73
C MET A 1 22.72 16.34 12.59
N ASN A 2 21.56 16.70 12.06
CA ASN A 2 20.45 15.77 11.80
C ASN A 2 20.54 15.29 10.34
N ILE A 3 21.50 14.40 10.05
CA ILE A 3 21.72 13.83 8.72
C ILE A 3 21.54 12.33 8.86
N ALA A 4 20.59 11.76 8.12
CA ALA A 4 20.37 10.32 8.07
C ALA A 4 21.61 9.62 7.49
N HIS A 5 21.97 8.47 8.02
CA HIS A 5 23.12 7.70 7.54
C HIS A 5 22.90 7.20 6.11
N ASP A 6 21.70 6.72 5.83
CA ASP A 6 21.24 6.34 4.49
C ASP A 6 19.71 6.51 4.36
N VAL A 7 19.21 6.31 3.16
CA VAL A 7 17.78 6.50 2.81
C VAL A 7 16.84 5.54 3.57
N THR A 8 17.33 4.43 4.12
CA THR A 8 16.49 3.50 4.89
C THR A 8 16.08 4.05 6.26
N GLN A 9 16.75 5.11 6.75
CA GLN A 9 16.43 5.74 8.03
C GLN A 9 15.32 6.79 7.95
N ILE A 10 14.86 7.14 6.76
CA ILE A 10 13.82 8.17 6.57
C ILE A 10 12.46 7.57 6.18
N ILE A 11 12.22 6.30 6.46
CA ILE A 11 10.89 5.69 6.34
C ILE A 11 10.00 6.15 7.50
N GLY A 12 8.70 6.23 7.23
CA GLY A 12 7.74 6.60 8.27
C GLY A 12 7.57 8.11 8.43
N ASP A 13 7.07 8.53 9.59
CA ASP A 13 6.67 9.91 9.91
C ASP A 13 5.83 10.56 8.79
N THR A 14 4.99 9.75 8.15
CA THR A 14 4.10 10.19 7.08
C THR A 14 2.93 10.99 7.66
N SER A 15 2.46 11.98 6.92
CA SER A 15 1.42 12.90 7.40
C SER A 15 0.03 12.27 7.39
N LEU A 16 -0.82 12.72 8.32
CA LEU A 16 -2.28 12.61 8.21
C LEU A 16 -2.83 13.87 7.53
N VAL A 17 -3.63 13.70 6.48
CA VAL A 17 -4.29 14.77 5.76
C VAL A 17 -5.80 14.57 5.81
N ARG A 18 -6.52 15.60 6.22
CA ARG A 18 -7.99 15.59 6.24
C ARG A 18 -8.54 15.64 4.83
N LEU A 19 -9.54 14.81 4.52
CA LEU A 19 -10.38 15.00 3.35
C LEU A 19 -11.33 16.17 3.60
N ASN A 20 -11.52 17.02 2.61
CA ASN A 20 -12.35 18.21 2.73
C ASN A 20 -13.49 18.23 1.71
N ARG A 21 -13.18 18.15 0.42
CA ARG A 21 -14.19 18.24 -0.65
C ARG A 21 -15.02 16.97 -0.77
N LEU A 22 -14.37 15.81 -0.76
CA LEU A 22 -15.06 14.51 -0.82
C LEU A 22 -15.85 14.18 0.45
N SER A 23 -15.58 14.87 1.55
CA SER A 23 -16.23 14.68 2.83
C SER A 23 -17.17 15.83 3.21
N ALA A 24 -17.48 16.76 2.29
CA ALA A 24 -18.29 17.93 2.56
C ALA A 24 -19.74 17.62 2.95
N ASP A 25 -20.27 16.48 2.52
CA ASP A 25 -21.62 15.99 2.81
C ASP A 25 -21.72 15.11 4.07
N LEU A 26 -20.61 14.92 4.80
CA LEU A 26 -20.62 14.09 6.00
C LEU A 26 -21.35 14.73 7.18
N PRO A 27 -21.90 13.91 8.10
CA PRO A 27 -22.50 14.41 9.32
C PRO A 27 -21.55 15.32 10.10
N GLU A 28 -22.09 16.36 10.70
CA GLU A 28 -21.33 17.37 11.45
C GLU A 28 -20.35 16.73 12.46
N GLY A 29 -19.12 17.23 12.47
CA GLY A 29 -18.05 16.76 13.36
C GLY A 29 -17.35 15.47 12.90
N THR A 30 -17.85 14.79 11.86
CA THR A 30 -17.20 13.59 11.30
C THR A 30 -16.00 13.99 10.47
N VAL A 31 -14.86 13.34 10.71
CA VAL A 31 -13.59 13.64 10.04
C VAL A 31 -12.99 12.35 9.45
N ILE A 32 -12.55 12.43 8.21
CA ILE A 32 -11.71 11.39 7.59
C ILE A 32 -10.29 11.95 7.43
N ALA A 33 -9.31 11.28 8.03
CA ALA A 33 -7.90 11.58 7.89
C ALA A 33 -7.19 10.46 7.13
N CYS A 34 -6.45 10.84 6.10
CA CYS A 34 -5.73 9.94 5.20
C CYS A 34 -4.24 9.93 5.56
N LYS A 35 -3.69 8.77 5.88
CA LYS A 35 -2.25 8.57 6.12
C LYS A 35 -1.54 8.39 4.77
N LEU A 36 -0.69 9.36 4.43
CA LEU A 36 -0.06 9.44 3.11
C LEU A 36 1.22 8.61 3.03
N GLU A 37 1.13 7.33 2.79
CA GLU A 37 2.30 6.44 2.66
C GLU A 37 3.12 6.66 1.38
N SER A 38 2.63 7.52 0.47
CA SER A 38 3.41 8.03 -0.65
C SER A 38 4.59 8.92 -0.22
N GLN A 39 4.62 9.40 1.01
CA GLN A 39 5.73 10.20 1.56
C GLN A 39 6.94 9.36 1.97
N ASN A 40 6.83 8.04 2.02
CA ASN A 40 8.00 7.18 2.17
C ASN A 40 8.96 7.34 0.97
N PRO A 41 10.27 7.04 1.11
CA PRO A 41 11.31 7.30 0.10
C PRO A 41 10.98 6.80 -1.31
N LEU A 42 10.42 5.60 -1.41
CA LEU A 42 9.98 5.02 -2.69
C LEU A 42 8.46 5.08 -2.87
N GLY A 43 7.79 5.95 -2.17
CA GLY A 43 6.39 6.32 -2.39
C GLY A 43 5.38 5.22 -2.03
N SER A 44 5.66 4.34 -1.08
CA SER A 44 4.65 3.39 -0.60
C SER A 44 4.87 2.88 0.83
N VAL A 45 3.78 2.37 1.42
CA VAL A 45 3.78 1.70 2.73
C VAL A 45 4.75 0.52 2.82
N LYS A 46 5.14 -0.05 1.68
CA LYS A 46 6.03 -1.21 1.63
C LYS A 46 7.48 -0.87 1.97
N ASP A 47 7.86 0.41 1.90
CA ASP A 47 9.18 0.86 2.30
C ASP A 47 9.43 0.53 3.77
N ARG A 48 8.41 0.67 4.62
CA ARG A 48 8.47 0.28 6.04
C ARG A 48 8.82 -1.20 6.21
N ILE A 49 8.09 -2.08 5.55
CA ILE A 49 8.30 -3.53 5.69
C ILE A 49 9.59 -4.00 5.01
N GLY A 50 10.00 -3.36 3.91
CA GLY A 50 11.27 -3.62 3.25
C GLY A 50 12.45 -3.44 4.20
N VAL A 51 12.48 -2.30 4.90
CA VAL A 51 13.50 -2.02 5.93
C VAL A 51 13.36 -3.00 7.10
N SER A 52 12.18 -3.15 7.66
CA SER A 52 11.97 -3.95 8.88
C SER A 52 12.34 -5.43 8.70
N MET A 53 11.98 -6.04 7.58
CA MET A 53 12.30 -7.45 7.31
C MET A 53 13.81 -7.67 7.17
N ILE A 54 14.52 -6.73 6.56
CA ILE A 54 15.99 -6.80 6.43
C ILE A 54 16.67 -6.52 7.77
N ASP A 55 16.22 -5.51 8.53
CA ASP A 55 16.73 -5.23 9.87
C ASP A 55 16.58 -6.42 10.81
N ALA A 56 15.43 -7.09 10.79
CA ALA A 56 15.19 -8.28 11.59
C ALA A 56 16.15 -9.41 11.21
N ALA A 57 16.32 -9.66 9.91
CA ALA A 57 17.22 -10.70 9.42
C ALA A 57 18.70 -10.40 9.73
N GLU A 58 19.13 -9.13 9.62
CA GLU A 58 20.49 -8.70 10.03
C GLU A 58 20.69 -8.90 11.53
N ARG A 59 19.76 -8.46 12.36
CA ARG A 59 19.83 -8.58 13.83
C ARG A 59 19.86 -10.03 14.30
N GLU A 60 19.15 -10.92 13.60
CA GLU A 60 19.12 -12.36 13.87
C GLU A 60 20.32 -13.11 13.28
N GLY A 61 21.22 -12.42 12.58
CA GLY A 61 22.39 -13.04 11.94
C GLY A 61 22.05 -13.95 10.76
N LYS A 62 20.83 -13.87 10.22
CA LYS A 62 20.38 -14.68 9.07
C LYS A 62 20.96 -14.20 7.75
N ILE A 63 21.30 -12.92 7.67
CA ILE A 63 21.86 -12.29 6.47
C ILE A 63 23.07 -11.43 6.80
N LYS A 64 23.96 -11.29 5.81
CA LYS A 64 25.17 -10.50 5.92
C LYS A 64 25.42 -9.70 4.65
N ARG A 65 25.65 -8.39 4.79
CA ARG A 65 25.93 -7.46 3.68
C ARG A 65 27.12 -7.95 2.86
N GLY A 66 27.01 -7.85 1.54
CA GLY A 66 28.05 -8.29 0.61
C GLY A 66 28.21 -9.82 0.45
N GLN A 67 27.43 -10.61 1.20
CA GLN A 67 27.46 -12.09 1.11
C GLN A 67 26.11 -12.69 0.74
N THR A 68 25.05 -12.28 1.47
CA THR A 68 23.71 -12.85 1.27
C THR A 68 23.05 -12.31 0.01
N VAL A 69 22.42 -13.20 -0.75
CA VAL A 69 21.58 -12.87 -1.89
C VAL A 69 20.13 -12.86 -1.42
N LEU A 70 19.48 -11.72 -1.52
CA LEU A 70 18.05 -11.59 -1.24
C LEU A 70 17.24 -12.09 -2.45
N VAL A 71 16.21 -12.87 -2.21
CA VAL A 71 15.32 -13.38 -3.27
C VAL A 71 13.87 -13.20 -2.82
N GLU A 72 13.02 -12.57 -3.64
CA GLU A 72 11.58 -12.44 -3.31
C GLU A 72 10.72 -12.55 -4.56
N PRO A 73 9.63 -13.36 -4.52
CA PRO A 73 8.66 -13.44 -5.61
C PRO A 73 7.68 -12.28 -5.53
N THR A 74 8.02 -11.17 -6.17
CA THR A 74 7.16 -9.98 -6.15
C THR A 74 7.48 -9.03 -7.31
N SER A 75 6.44 -8.44 -7.87
CA SER A 75 6.52 -7.37 -8.86
C SER A 75 5.93 -6.05 -8.33
N GLY A 76 5.41 -6.07 -7.11
CA GLY A 76 4.70 -4.94 -6.50
C GLY A 76 5.62 -3.99 -5.73
N ASN A 77 4.99 -3.18 -4.90
CA ASN A 77 5.67 -2.18 -4.07
C ASN A 77 6.70 -2.81 -3.12
N THR A 78 6.51 -4.07 -2.71
CA THR A 78 7.50 -4.80 -1.89
C THR A 78 8.81 -5.02 -2.65
N GLY A 79 8.74 -5.36 -3.94
CA GLY A 79 9.95 -5.50 -4.76
C GLY A 79 10.73 -4.19 -4.85
N ILE A 80 10.03 -3.07 -5.00
CA ILE A 80 10.64 -1.73 -5.01
C ILE A 80 11.25 -1.42 -3.65
N ALA A 81 10.55 -1.73 -2.56
CA ALA A 81 11.04 -1.53 -1.20
C ALA A 81 12.29 -2.38 -0.90
N LEU A 82 12.32 -3.64 -1.30
CA LEU A 82 13.50 -4.48 -1.14
C LEU A 82 14.66 -4.00 -2.02
N ALA A 83 14.35 -3.50 -3.23
CA ALA A 83 15.39 -3.01 -4.15
C ALA A 83 16.09 -1.77 -3.61
N PHE A 84 15.36 -0.79 -3.04
CA PHE A 84 16.02 0.38 -2.46
C PHE A 84 16.83 0.04 -1.22
N VAL A 85 16.33 -0.88 -0.36
CA VAL A 85 17.09 -1.34 0.81
C VAL A 85 18.35 -2.08 0.38
N ALA A 86 18.23 -2.97 -0.61
CA ALA A 86 19.37 -3.72 -1.16
C ALA A 86 20.43 -2.77 -1.75
N ALA A 87 20.00 -1.78 -2.53
CA ALA A 87 20.90 -0.75 -3.08
C ALA A 87 21.62 0.05 -1.98
N ALA A 88 20.87 0.53 -0.98
CA ALA A 88 21.42 1.34 0.10
C ALA A 88 22.40 0.56 1.01
N ARG A 89 22.18 -0.76 1.17
CA ARG A 89 22.96 -1.59 2.11
C ARG A 89 23.95 -2.54 1.47
N GLY A 90 24.03 -2.57 0.14
CA GLY A 90 24.99 -3.40 -0.60
C GLY A 90 24.60 -4.88 -0.63
N TYR A 91 23.33 -5.20 -0.69
CA TYR A 91 22.85 -6.56 -0.96
C TYR A 91 22.64 -6.77 -2.46
N ARG A 92 22.93 -7.97 -2.91
CA ARG A 92 22.45 -8.49 -4.19
C ARG A 92 20.98 -8.88 -4.03
N LEU A 93 20.11 -8.47 -4.96
CA LEU A 93 18.68 -8.78 -4.91
C LEU A 93 18.23 -9.41 -6.23
N ILE A 94 17.54 -10.54 -6.15
CA ILE A 94 16.88 -11.21 -7.26
C ILE A 94 15.37 -11.17 -7.03
N LEU A 95 14.63 -10.64 -7.99
CA LEU A 95 13.17 -10.60 -7.96
C LEU A 95 12.59 -11.49 -9.05
N THR A 96 11.72 -12.41 -8.69
CA THR A 96 11.00 -13.24 -9.65
C THR A 96 9.60 -12.71 -9.88
N MET A 97 9.16 -12.64 -11.13
CA MET A 97 7.84 -12.10 -11.48
C MET A 97 7.37 -12.60 -12.84
N PRO A 98 6.05 -12.65 -13.09
CA PRO A 98 5.51 -12.98 -14.41
C PRO A 98 5.95 -11.96 -15.46
N GLU A 99 6.18 -12.43 -16.68
CA GLU A 99 6.56 -11.60 -17.84
C GLU A 99 5.47 -10.57 -18.24
N THR A 100 4.25 -10.75 -17.74
CA THR A 100 3.13 -9.81 -17.95
C THR A 100 3.26 -8.51 -17.18
N MET A 101 4.27 -8.39 -16.30
CA MET A 101 4.51 -7.15 -15.56
C MET A 101 4.98 -6.01 -16.46
N SER A 102 4.48 -4.80 -16.19
CA SER A 102 4.75 -3.63 -17.03
C SER A 102 6.24 -3.31 -17.16
N LEU A 103 6.61 -2.77 -18.32
CA LEU A 103 8.00 -2.40 -18.61
C LEU A 103 8.51 -1.33 -17.66
N GLU A 104 7.66 -0.35 -17.28
CA GLU A 104 8.01 0.72 -16.36
C GLU A 104 8.40 0.15 -15.00
N ARG A 105 7.66 -0.84 -14.52
CA ARG A 105 7.97 -1.51 -13.25
C ARG A 105 9.29 -2.24 -13.29
N ARG A 106 9.54 -2.98 -14.38
CA ARG A 106 10.83 -3.66 -14.58
C ARG A 106 11.99 -2.66 -14.66
N LYS A 107 11.81 -1.54 -15.36
CA LYS A 107 12.82 -0.48 -15.44
C LYS A 107 13.11 0.14 -14.06
N LEU A 108 12.08 0.41 -13.26
CA LEU A 108 12.26 0.96 -11.91
C LEU A 108 13.09 0.02 -11.02
N LEU A 109 12.78 -1.27 -11.02
CA LEU A 109 13.50 -2.28 -10.25
C LEU A 109 14.95 -2.44 -10.73
N ALA A 110 15.18 -2.47 -12.04
CA ALA A 110 16.51 -2.55 -12.63
C ALA A 110 17.35 -1.28 -12.33
N ALA A 111 16.72 -0.10 -12.33
CA ALA A 111 17.40 1.15 -11.97
C ALA A 111 17.88 1.17 -10.52
N LEU A 112 17.22 0.43 -9.63
CA LEU A 112 17.64 0.21 -8.24
C LEU A 112 18.65 -0.95 -8.09
N GLY A 113 19.09 -1.55 -9.19
CA GLY A 113 20.09 -2.62 -9.19
C GLY A 113 19.56 -4.03 -8.94
N ALA A 114 18.23 -4.24 -8.93
CA ALA A 114 17.66 -5.57 -8.78
C ALA A 114 17.83 -6.40 -10.04
N GLU A 115 18.19 -7.68 -9.88
CA GLU A 115 18.16 -8.67 -10.94
C GLU A 115 16.73 -9.20 -11.09
N ILE A 116 16.22 -9.21 -12.33
CA ILE A 116 14.84 -9.62 -12.61
C ILE A 116 14.85 -10.96 -13.34
N VAL A 117 14.16 -11.95 -12.76
CA VAL A 117 13.91 -13.24 -13.37
C VAL A 117 12.44 -13.33 -13.76
N LEU A 118 12.18 -13.33 -15.07
CA LEU A 118 10.83 -13.46 -15.60
C LEU A 118 10.39 -14.91 -15.62
N THR A 119 9.11 -15.15 -15.30
CA THR A 119 8.46 -16.46 -15.40
C THR A 119 7.31 -16.41 -16.41
N PRO A 120 6.89 -17.56 -16.98
CA PRO A 120 5.80 -17.59 -17.95
C PRO A 120 4.53 -16.93 -17.44
N GLY A 121 3.92 -16.07 -18.25
CA GLY A 121 2.70 -15.32 -17.90
C GLY A 121 1.55 -16.20 -17.38
N PRO A 122 1.22 -17.33 -18.03
CA PRO A 122 0.15 -18.24 -17.61
C PRO A 122 0.31 -18.82 -16.21
N GLU A 123 1.55 -18.94 -15.70
CA GLU A 123 1.83 -19.47 -14.37
C GLU A 123 1.57 -18.44 -13.28
N GLY A 124 1.45 -17.16 -13.62
CA GLY A 124 1.20 -16.08 -12.69
C GLY A 124 2.17 -16.03 -11.51
N MET A 125 1.67 -15.61 -10.36
CA MET A 125 2.50 -15.54 -9.14
C MET A 125 2.94 -16.92 -8.61
N LYS A 126 2.21 -17.99 -8.91
CA LYS A 126 2.62 -19.34 -8.51
C LYS A 126 3.95 -19.73 -9.17
N GLY A 127 4.09 -19.46 -10.46
CA GLY A 127 5.36 -19.68 -11.19
C GLY A 127 6.50 -18.82 -10.62
N ALA A 128 6.23 -17.57 -10.31
CA ALA A 128 7.21 -16.69 -9.69
C ALA A 128 7.69 -17.21 -8.32
N ILE A 129 6.78 -17.70 -7.48
CA ILE A 129 7.11 -18.30 -6.16
C ILE A 129 7.98 -19.54 -6.35
N ALA A 130 7.56 -20.50 -7.18
CA ALA A 130 8.33 -21.73 -7.43
C ALA A 130 9.73 -21.42 -7.96
N ARG A 131 9.86 -20.39 -8.82
CA ARG A 131 11.16 -19.96 -9.34
C ARG A 131 12.04 -19.35 -8.25
N ALA A 132 11.48 -18.52 -7.36
CA ALA A 132 12.19 -17.96 -6.23
C ALA A 132 12.71 -19.05 -5.28
N GLU A 133 11.87 -20.02 -4.94
CA GLU A 133 12.24 -21.19 -4.11
C GLU A 133 13.39 -21.98 -4.74
N THR A 134 13.33 -22.21 -6.06
CA THR A 134 14.39 -22.88 -6.82
C THR A 134 15.72 -22.10 -6.73
N ILE A 135 15.67 -20.75 -6.89
CA ILE A 135 16.86 -19.90 -6.80
C ILE A 135 17.44 -19.97 -5.40
N VAL A 136 16.61 -19.89 -4.36
CA VAL A 136 17.06 -19.98 -2.96
C VAL A 136 17.74 -21.32 -2.70
N ALA A 137 17.15 -22.43 -3.16
CA ALA A 137 17.71 -23.77 -2.97
C ALA A 137 19.06 -23.98 -3.69
N GLN A 138 19.29 -23.28 -4.80
CA GLN A 138 20.50 -23.39 -5.62
C GLN A 138 21.57 -22.34 -5.32
N THR A 139 21.25 -21.32 -4.53
CA THR A 139 22.14 -20.20 -4.24
C THR A 139 22.64 -20.28 -2.81
N LYS A 140 23.98 -20.39 -2.67
CA LYS A 140 24.60 -20.34 -1.35
C LYS A 140 24.31 -18.99 -0.69
N ASP A 141 24.00 -19.01 0.61
CA ASP A 141 23.70 -17.83 1.41
C ASP A 141 22.53 -16.98 0.84
N ALA A 142 21.51 -17.62 0.25
CA ALA A 142 20.29 -16.95 -0.17
C ALA A 142 19.29 -16.82 0.97
N PHE A 143 18.53 -15.72 0.96
CA PHE A 143 17.49 -15.44 1.95
C PHE A 143 16.24 -14.89 1.27
N MET A 144 15.06 -15.43 1.63
CA MET A 144 13.77 -14.95 1.16
C MET A 144 13.04 -14.25 2.31
N PRO A 145 12.78 -12.93 2.23
CA PRO A 145 12.08 -12.16 3.26
C PRO A 145 10.66 -12.63 3.58
N GLN A 146 9.90 -13.14 2.60
CA GLN A 146 8.56 -13.73 2.77
C GLN A 146 7.53 -12.79 3.41
N GLN A 147 7.19 -11.71 2.72
CA GLN A 147 6.32 -10.65 3.24
C GLN A 147 4.99 -11.12 3.87
N PHE A 148 4.43 -12.25 3.45
CA PHE A 148 3.15 -12.79 3.96
C PHE A 148 3.27 -13.62 5.24
N ASN A 149 4.49 -14.01 5.60
CA ASN A 149 4.78 -14.89 6.74
C ASN A 149 5.72 -14.23 7.77
N ASN A 150 6.38 -13.13 7.42
CA ASN A 150 7.42 -12.52 8.24
C ASN A 150 6.83 -11.64 9.35
N PRO A 151 7.07 -11.96 10.64
CA PRO A 151 6.55 -11.20 11.77
C PRO A 151 7.10 -9.76 11.84
N ALA A 152 8.24 -9.46 11.22
CA ALA A 152 8.78 -8.11 11.14
C ALA A 152 7.86 -7.16 10.33
N ASN A 153 6.99 -7.70 9.46
CA ASN A 153 6.01 -6.91 8.72
C ASN A 153 4.99 -6.25 9.67
N PRO A 154 4.14 -6.95 10.44
CA PRO A 154 3.26 -6.27 11.38
C PRO A 154 4.02 -5.54 12.49
N GLN A 155 5.23 -5.95 12.82
CA GLN A 155 6.02 -5.32 13.88
C GLN A 155 6.34 -3.86 13.57
N ILE A 156 6.82 -3.53 12.37
CA ILE A 156 7.11 -2.13 12.01
C ILE A 156 5.85 -1.26 12.06
N HIS A 157 4.68 -1.83 11.78
CA HIS A 157 3.43 -1.09 11.88
C HIS A 157 2.99 -0.87 13.32
N ARG A 158 3.34 -1.77 14.26
CA ARG A 158 3.16 -1.52 15.70
C ARG A 158 4.06 -0.40 16.18
N GLU A 159 5.34 -0.44 15.78
CA GLU A 159 6.38 0.44 16.28
C GLU A 159 6.34 1.84 15.64
N THR A 160 5.80 1.99 14.44
CA THR A 160 5.83 3.25 13.71
C THR A 160 4.44 3.72 13.29
N THR A 161 3.78 3.05 12.37
CA THR A 161 2.51 3.50 11.78
C THR A 161 1.43 3.73 12.84
N ALA A 162 1.30 2.83 13.81
CA ALA A 162 0.33 2.94 14.90
C ALA A 162 0.67 4.11 15.82
N GLU A 163 1.95 4.28 16.15
CA GLU A 163 2.43 5.36 17.01
C GLU A 163 2.22 6.73 16.35
N GLU A 164 2.51 6.83 15.07
CA GLU A 164 2.27 8.03 14.28
C GLU A 164 0.78 8.40 14.26
N ILE A 165 -0.11 7.43 13.96
CA ILE A 165 -1.55 7.64 13.99
C ILE A 165 -2.01 8.08 15.38
N TRP A 166 -1.55 7.41 16.42
CA TRP A 166 -1.93 7.76 17.80
C TRP A 166 -1.49 9.16 18.18
N ARG A 167 -0.24 9.52 17.91
CA ARG A 167 0.34 10.83 18.15
C ARG A 167 -0.43 11.92 17.40
N ASP A 168 -0.59 11.74 16.08
CA ASP A 168 -1.12 12.75 15.18
C ASP A 168 -2.64 12.96 15.34
N THR A 169 -3.33 11.99 15.96
CA THR A 169 -4.75 12.10 16.35
C THR A 169 -4.93 12.44 17.84
N GLU A 170 -3.87 12.62 18.60
CA GLU A 170 -3.92 12.80 20.06
C GLU A 170 -4.73 11.68 20.76
N GLY A 171 -4.67 10.47 20.22
CA GLY A 171 -5.45 9.33 20.69
C GLY A 171 -6.96 9.38 20.40
N LYS A 172 -7.42 10.35 19.63
CA LYS A 172 -8.85 10.56 19.35
C LYS A 172 -9.40 9.68 18.24
N VAL A 173 -8.56 8.89 17.54
CA VAL A 173 -9.03 7.98 16.49
C VAL A 173 -10.13 7.05 17.02
N ASP A 174 -11.25 6.97 16.29
CA ASP A 174 -12.39 6.12 16.63
C ASP A 174 -12.49 4.90 15.73
N ILE A 175 -12.12 5.07 14.45
CA ILE A 175 -12.24 4.02 13.44
C ILE A 175 -10.96 4.02 12.61
N PHE A 176 -10.35 2.85 12.46
CA PHE A 176 -9.21 2.62 11.57
C PHE A 176 -9.63 1.74 10.39
N VAL A 177 -9.39 2.21 9.17
CA VAL A 177 -9.80 1.55 7.93
C VAL A 177 -8.57 1.25 7.08
N ALA A 178 -8.33 0.00 6.69
CA ALA A 178 -7.17 -0.35 5.88
C ALA A 178 -7.43 -1.53 4.93
N GLY A 179 -6.90 -1.42 3.71
CA GLY A 179 -6.88 -2.50 2.74
C GLY A 179 -5.96 -3.64 3.13
N VAL A 180 -6.39 -4.87 2.90
CA VAL A 180 -5.62 -6.06 3.27
C VAL A 180 -4.90 -6.66 2.07
N GLY A 181 -3.58 -6.40 1.99
CA GLY A 181 -2.65 -7.12 1.11
C GLY A 181 -1.97 -8.25 1.88
N THR A 182 -0.86 -7.94 2.56
CA THR A 182 -0.19 -8.88 3.48
C THR A 182 -0.86 -8.97 4.85
N GLY A 183 -1.70 -8.01 5.20
CA GLY A 183 -2.33 -7.92 6.52
C GLY A 183 -1.47 -7.24 7.59
N GLY A 184 -0.20 -6.92 7.31
CA GLY A 184 0.71 -6.36 8.30
C GLY A 184 0.26 -5.02 8.87
N THR A 185 -0.20 -4.10 8.03
CA THR A 185 -0.66 -2.77 8.46
C THR A 185 -1.85 -2.86 9.40
N ILE A 186 -2.91 -3.57 8.99
CA ILE A 186 -4.13 -3.67 9.80
C ILE A 186 -3.90 -4.44 11.10
N THR A 187 -3.07 -5.48 11.06
CA THR A 187 -2.68 -6.25 12.24
C THR A 187 -1.90 -5.39 13.22
N GLY A 188 -0.79 -4.77 12.74
CA GLY A 188 0.08 -4.00 13.63
C GLY A 188 -0.61 -2.78 14.22
N VAL A 189 -1.26 -1.98 13.38
CA VAL A 189 -2.00 -0.78 13.82
C VAL A 189 -3.20 -1.16 14.68
N GLY A 190 -4.00 -2.13 14.23
CA GLY A 190 -5.21 -2.55 14.95
C GLY A 190 -4.92 -3.06 16.36
N GLN A 191 -3.86 -3.83 16.54
CA GLN A 191 -3.44 -4.35 17.85
C GLN A 191 -3.08 -3.20 18.81
N VAL A 192 -2.25 -2.25 18.38
CA VAL A 192 -1.83 -1.13 19.22
C VAL A 192 -3.01 -0.20 19.54
N LEU A 193 -3.82 0.16 18.54
CA LEU A 193 -4.96 1.05 18.77
C LEU A 193 -5.98 0.42 19.74
N LYS A 194 -6.33 -0.86 19.55
CA LYS A 194 -7.25 -1.56 20.46
C LYS A 194 -6.68 -1.74 21.86
N GLN A 195 -5.37 -1.94 22.01
CA GLN A 195 -4.72 -2.00 23.33
C GLN A 195 -4.85 -0.67 24.07
N ARG A 196 -4.70 0.47 23.39
CA ARG A 196 -4.75 1.82 23.96
C ARG A 196 -6.17 2.33 24.17
N LYS A 197 -7.05 2.05 23.20
CA LYS A 197 -8.46 2.47 23.19
C LYS A 197 -9.32 1.30 22.69
N PRO A 198 -9.79 0.41 23.59
CA PRO A 198 -10.55 -0.78 23.22
C PRO A 198 -11.81 -0.53 22.39
N SER A 199 -12.33 0.71 22.43
CA SER A 199 -13.50 1.13 21.64
C SER A 199 -13.20 1.43 20.16
N VAL A 200 -11.92 1.48 19.76
CA VAL A 200 -11.55 1.69 18.34
C VAL A 200 -12.10 0.55 17.50
N LYS A 201 -12.77 0.90 16.41
CA LYS A 201 -13.18 -0.06 15.41
C LYS A 201 -12.12 -0.20 14.33
N VAL A 202 -11.80 -1.44 13.96
CA VAL A 202 -10.82 -1.78 12.92
C VAL A 202 -11.54 -2.43 11.76
N ILE A 203 -11.51 -1.79 10.60
CA ILE A 203 -12.26 -2.18 9.42
C ILE A 203 -11.31 -2.58 8.31
N ALA A 204 -11.44 -3.82 7.87
CA ALA A 204 -10.66 -4.35 6.75
C ALA A 204 -11.35 -4.04 5.42
N ILE A 205 -10.56 -3.89 4.37
CA ILE A 205 -11.05 -3.76 3.00
C ILE A 205 -10.48 -4.90 2.17
N GLU A 206 -11.35 -5.53 1.39
CA GLU A 206 -10.98 -6.52 0.38
C GLU A 206 -11.72 -6.28 -0.94
N PRO A 207 -11.22 -6.79 -2.08
CA PRO A 207 -11.94 -6.72 -3.35
C PRO A 207 -13.17 -7.61 -3.33
N THR A 208 -14.28 -7.12 -3.88
CA THR A 208 -15.52 -7.93 -4.06
C THR A 208 -15.27 -9.20 -4.87
N ASP A 209 -14.36 -9.14 -5.85
CA ASP A 209 -14.03 -10.28 -6.71
C ASP A 209 -13.15 -11.33 -6.01
N SER A 210 -12.57 -11.02 -4.84
CA SER A 210 -11.68 -11.91 -4.07
C SER A 210 -11.93 -11.79 -2.56
N PRO A 211 -13.14 -12.12 -2.06
CA PRO A 211 -13.59 -11.82 -0.70
C PRO A 211 -13.15 -12.89 0.31
N VAL A 212 -11.87 -13.27 0.29
CA VAL A 212 -11.33 -14.39 1.07
C VAL A 212 -11.37 -14.17 2.58
N ILE A 213 -11.31 -12.90 3.05
CA ILE A 213 -11.37 -12.58 4.48
C ILE A 213 -12.82 -12.75 4.98
N THR A 214 -13.79 -12.19 4.26
CA THR A 214 -15.21 -12.36 4.57
C THR A 214 -15.59 -13.85 4.58
N GLN A 215 -15.15 -14.60 3.57
CA GLN A 215 -15.42 -16.05 3.47
C GLN A 215 -14.80 -16.80 4.65
N THR A 216 -13.57 -16.47 5.04
CA THR A 216 -12.91 -17.08 6.21
C THR A 216 -13.68 -16.80 7.50
N LEU A 217 -14.09 -15.55 7.74
CA LEU A 217 -14.84 -15.16 8.93
C LEU A 217 -16.22 -15.83 9.01
N ARG A 218 -16.80 -16.20 7.86
CA ARG A 218 -18.07 -16.91 7.76
C ARG A 218 -17.94 -18.43 7.67
N ASN A 219 -16.71 -18.96 7.73
CA ASN A 219 -16.42 -20.38 7.51
C ASN A 219 -16.92 -20.89 6.15
N GLU A 220 -16.87 -20.07 5.12
CA GLU A 220 -17.24 -20.39 3.75
C GLU A 220 -16.03 -20.87 2.94
N PRO A 221 -16.21 -21.67 1.88
CA PRO A 221 -15.13 -22.05 0.97
C PRO A 221 -14.53 -20.81 0.29
N LEU A 222 -13.19 -20.74 0.23
CA LEU A 222 -12.52 -19.62 -0.41
C LEU A 222 -12.70 -19.66 -1.93
N LYS A 223 -13.08 -18.52 -2.49
CA LYS A 223 -13.26 -18.29 -3.94
C LYS A 223 -12.49 -17.03 -4.34
N PRO A 224 -11.15 -17.08 -4.41
CA PRO A 224 -10.39 -15.94 -4.90
C PRO A 224 -10.64 -15.74 -6.40
N GLY A 225 -10.73 -14.48 -6.82
CA GLY A 225 -10.90 -14.10 -8.22
C GLY A 225 -9.95 -12.98 -8.64
N PRO A 226 -9.77 -12.78 -9.96
CA PRO A 226 -8.95 -11.70 -10.49
C PRO A 226 -9.64 -10.34 -10.27
N HIS A 227 -8.87 -9.34 -9.89
CA HIS A 227 -9.33 -7.96 -9.70
C HIS A 227 -8.26 -6.95 -10.09
N LYS A 228 -8.65 -5.66 -10.20
CA LYS A 228 -7.77 -4.56 -10.62
C LYS A 228 -7.20 -3.74 -9.45
N ILE A 229 -7.61 -4.00 -8.21
CA ILE A 229 -7.17 -3.24 -7.03
C ILE A 229 -5.79 -3.74 -6.59
N GLN A 230 -4.74 -3.23 -7.23
CA GLN A 230 -3.37 -3.66 -6.94
C GLN A 230 -2.96 -3.34 -5.50
N GLY A 231 -2.30 -4.30 -4.85
CA GLY A 231 -1.74 -4.16 -3.49
C GLY A 231 -2.58 -4.72 -2.36
N ILE A 232 -3.84 -5.10 -2.63
CA ILE A 232 -4.73 -5.83 -1.70
C ILE A 232 -5.30 -7.06 -2.37
N GLY A 233 -6.00 -7.90 -1.63
CA GLY A 233 -6.69 -9.08 -2.18
C GLY A 233 -5.74 -10.15 -2.69
N ALA A 234 -4.86 -10.69 -1.84
CA ALA A 234 -3.84 -11.69 -2.22
C ALA A 234 -4.41 -13.04 -2.71
N GLY A 235 -5.72 -13.26 -2.56
CA GLY A 235 -6.39 -14.51 -2.94
C GLY A 235 -6.27 -15.63 -1.90
N PHE A 236 -5.67 -15.34 -0.77
CA PHE A 236 -5.56 -16.21 0.41
C PHE A 236 -5.45 -15.35 1.67
N VAL A 237 -5.66 -15.96 2.84
CA VAL A 237 -5.47 -15.29 4.13
C VAL A 237 -4.01 -15.38 4.55
N PRO A 238 -3.27 -14.24 4.64
CA PRO A 238 -1.88 -14.23 5.04
C PRO A 238 -1.66 -14.75 6.47
N ALA A 239 -0.56 -15.47 6.71
CA ALA A 239 -0.26 -16.02 8.03
C ALA A 239 -0.07 -14.95 9.12
N ILE A 240 0.38 -13.75 8.73
CA ILE A 240 0.60 -12.62 9.65
C ILE A 240 -0.66 -11.77 9.88
N LEU A 241 -1.78 -12.06 9.22
CA LEU A 241 -3.05 -11.37 9.44
C LEU A 241 -3.71 -11.88 10.72
N ASP A 242 -3.87 -11.01 11.69
CA ASP A 242 -4.65 -11.29 12.89
C ASP A 242 -6.13 -10.93 12.66
N LEU A 243 -6.93 -11.94 12.34
CA LEU A 243 -8.38 -11.77 12.12
C LEU A 243 -9.12 -11.26 13.38
N LYS A 244 -8.57 -11.45 14.57
CA LYS A 244 -9.22 -11.05 15.84
C LYS A 244 -9.23 -9.53 16.03
N VAL A 245 -8.36 -8.79 15.35
CA VAL A 245 -8.37 -7.33 15.44
C VAL A 245 -9.46 -6.71 14.57
N ILE A 246 -10.01 -7.46 13.60
CA ILE A 246 -10.97 -6.96 12.61
C ILE A 246 -12.38 -7.00 13.19
N ASP A 247 -13.05 -5.85 13.21
CA ASP A 247 -14.46 -5.74 13.64
C ASP A 247 -15.42 -5.90 12.47
N GLU A 248 -15.02 -5.47 11.27
CA GLU A 248 -15.85 -5.49 10.06
C GLU A 248 -14.97 -5.60 8.81
N VAL A 249 -15.53 -6.17 7.74
CA VAL A 249 -14.91 -6.21 6.42
C VAL A 249 -15.81 -5.51 5.41
N ILE A 250 -15.27 -4.56 4.66
CA ILE A 250 -15.93 -3.90 3.53
C ILE A 250 -15.36 -4.42 2.23
N GLN A 251 -16.24 -4.87 1.37
CA GLN A 251 -15.89 -5.26 0.00
C GLN A 251 -16.01 -4.06 -0.93
N VAL A 252 -15.01 -3.87 -1.79
CA VAL A 252 -14.95 -2.76 -2.75
C VAL A 252 -14.76 -3.32 -4.15
N THR A 253 -15.53 -2.83 -5.11
CA THR A 253 -15.42 -3.19 -6.51
C THR A 253 -14.25 -2.46 -7.18
N ASN A 254 -13.82 -2.97 -8.35
CA ASN A 254 -12.77 -2.31 -9.15
C ASN A 254 -13.15 -0.89 -9.53
N ASP A 255 -14.40 -0.67 -9.93
CA ASP A 255 -14.87 0.64 -10.40
C ASP A 255 -14.97 1.64 -9.25
N GLU A 256 -15.52 1.26 -8.11
CA GLU A 256 -15.55 2.11 -6.90
C GLU A 256 -14.13 2.55 -6.48
N ALA A 257 -13.17 1.63 -6.51
CA ALA A 257 -11.79 1.95 -6.17
C ALA A 257 -11.15 2.91 -7.18
N ILE A 258 -11.33 2.68 -8.48
CA ILE A 258 -10.74 3.49 -9.55
C ILE A 258 -11.37 4.88 -9.58
N GLU A 259 -12.70 4.97 -9.56
CA GLU A 259 -13.41 6.25 -9.59
C GLU A 259 -13.10 7.10 -8.36
N THR A 260 -13.04 6.48 -7.18
CA THR A 260 -12.69 7.21 -5.95
C THR A 260 -11.25 7.69 -5.99
N ALA A 261 -10.29 6.89 -6.47
CA ALA A 261 -8.89 7.34 -6.60
C ALA A 261 -8.76 8.55 -7.55
N ARG A 262 -9.53 8.57 -8.65
CA ARG A 262 -9.61 9.71 -9.57
C ARG A 262 -10.16 10.96 -8.88
N LYS A 263 -11.24 10.82 -8.12
CA LYS A 263 -11.83 11.93 -7.34
C LYS A 263 -10.86 12.45 -6.27
N VAL A 264 -10.15 11.57 -5.57
CA VAL A 264 -9.12 11.96 -4.59
C VAL A 264 -8.03 12.81 -5.25
N ALA A 265 -7.60 12.43 -6.46
CA ALA A 265 -6.62 13.22 -7.21
C ALA A 265 -7.21 14.58 -7.67
N ALA A 266 -8.39 14.58 -8.27
CA ALA A 266 -8.98 15.78 -8.88
C ALA A 266 -9.56 16.78 -7.85
N GLU A 267 -10.06 16.28 -6.74
CA GLU A 267 -10.79 17.11 -5.77
C GLU A 267 -9.96 17.41 -4.51
N GLU A 268 -9.09 16.51 -4.07
CA GLU A 268 -8.25 16.71 -2.89
C GLU A 268 -6.78 17.00 -3.22
N GLY A 269 -6.38 16.90 -4.50
CA GLY A 269 -4.98 17.09 -4.93
C GLY A 269 -4.03 15.99 -4.47
N ILE A 270 -4.55 14.83 -4.06
CA ILE A 270 -3.75 13.71 -3.56
C ILE A 270 -3.62 12.64 -4.65
N MET A 271 -2.47 12.59 -5.32
CA MET A 271 -2.17 11.59 -6.33
C MET A 271 -1.90 10.24 -5.68
N CYS A 272 -2.86 9.32 -5.77
CA CYS A 272 -2.80 8.03 -5.05
C CYS A 272 -3.14 6.84 -5.95
N GLY A 273 -2.74 5.62 -5.50
CA GLY A 273 -2.98 4.38 -6.22
C GLY A 273 -4.42 3.85 -6.07
N ILE A 274 -4.76 2.80 -6.85
CA ILE A 274 -6.12 2.22 -6.88
C ILE A 274 -6.57 1.72 -5.49
N SER A 275 -5.69 1.08 -4.73
CA SER A 275 -6.02 0.62 -3.37
C SER A 275 -6.25 1.77 -2.38
N SER A 276 -5.70 2.96 -2.65
CA SER A 276 -6.01 4.17 -1.89
C SER A 276 -7.44 4.64 -2.17
N GLY A 277 -7.89 4.55 -3.43
CA GLY A 277 -9.29 4.81 -3.78
C GLY A 277 -10.25 3.87 -3.07
N ALA A 278 -9.93 2.56 -3.02
CA ALA A 278 -10.71 1.60 -2.23
C ALA A 278 -10.75 1.99 -0.74
N ALA A 279 -9.63 2.46 -0.19
CA ALA A 279 -9.54 2.88 1.20
C ALA A 279 -10.41 4.11 1.50
N VAL A 280 -10.38 5.12 0.63
CA VAL A 280 -11.22 6.32 0.77
C VAL A 280 -12.70 5.99 0.54
N PHE A 281 -13.04 5.15 -0.45
CA PHE A 281 -14.42 4.71 -0.68
C PHE A 281 -15.02 4.07 0.58
N ALA A 282 -14.32 3.10 1.17
CA ALA A 282 -14.77 2.44 2.38
C ALA A 282 -14.86 3.42 3.57
N ALA A 283 -13.90 4.33 3.73
CA ALA A 283 -13.92 5.34 4.78
C ALA A 283 -15.12 6.28 4.63
N LEU A 284 -15.45 6.72 3.42
CA LEU A 284 -16.65 7.54 3.13
C LEU A 284 -17.94 6.77 3.43
N GLN A 285 -18.02 5.49 3.04
CA GLN A 285 -19.17 4.64 3.34
C GLN A 285 -19.42 4.50 4.85
N ILE A 286 -18.34 4.30 5.62
CA ILE A 286 -18.39 4.23 7.09
C ILE A 286 -18.77 5.59 7.68
N ALA A 287 -18.20 6.68 7.19
CA ALA A 287 -18.43 8.02 7.72
C ALA A 287 -19.88 8.52 7.56
N ARG A 288 -20.56 8.04 6.49
CA ARG A 288 -21.98 8.39 6.24
C ARG A 288 -22.96 7.67 7.13
N ARG A 289 -22.54 6.69 7.91
CA ARG A 289 -23.42 5.96 8.83
C ARG A 289 -23.83 6.87 10.01
N PRO A 290 -25.11 6.93 10.38
CA PRO A 290 -25.59 7.81 11.46
C PRO A 290 -24.86 7.61 12.80
N GLU A 291 -24.52 6.36 13.13
CA GLU A 291 -23.81 6.00 14.36
C GLU A 291 -22.35 6.48 14.39
N ASN A 292 -21.84 6.95 13.27
CA ASN A 292 -20.47 7.46 13.14
C ASN A 292 -20.41 9.00 13.08
N LYS A 293 -21.53 9.68 13.33
CA LYS A 293 -21.54 11.14 13.48
C LYS A 293 -20.53 11.59 14.55
N GLY A 294 -19.70 12.57 14.22
CA GLY A 294 -18.68 13.13 15.12
C GLY A 294 -17.44 12.25 15.32
N LYS A 295 -17.31 11.13 14.60
CA LYS A 295 -16.17 10.22 14.70
C LYS A 295 -14.97 10.68 13.88
N LEU A 296 -13.76 10.38 14.40
CA LEU A 296 -12.52 10.50 13.66
C LEU A 296 -12.15 9.14 13.03
N ILE A 297 -12.18 9.11 11.71
CA ILE A 297 -11.86 7.94 10.90
C ILE A 297 -10.48 8.13 10.28
N VAL A 298 -9.57 7.18 10.50
CA VAL A 298 -8.25 7.18 9.86
C VAL A 298 -8.19 6.08 8.82
N THR A 299 -7.76 6.42 7.61
CA THR A 299 -7.50 5.44 6.55
C THR A 299 -6.10 5.60 5.98
N VAL A 300 -5.56 4.52 5.40
CA VAL A 300 -4.21 4.51 4.82
C VAL A 300 -4.29 4.61 3.31
N LEU A 301 -3.55 5.57 2.73
CA LEU A 301 -3.31 5.67 1.29
C LEU A 301 -1.95 5.02 0.96
N PRO A 302 -1.93 3.75 0.51
CA PRO A 302 -0.72 2.92 0.55
C PRO A 302 0.38 3.31 -0.44
N SER A 303 0.07 4.04 -1.51
CA SER A 303 1.07 4.34 -2.55
C SER A 303 0.72 5.55 -3.39
N THR A 304 1.75 6.15 -4.02
CA THR A 304 1.59 7.21 -5.03
C THR A 304 0.84 6.73 -6.27
N GLY A 305 0.12 7.63 -6.95
CA GLY A 305 -0.61 7.37 -8.19
C GLY A 305 0.27 7.24 -9.43
N GLU A 306 1.45 7.84 -9.44
CA GLU A 306 2.36 7.85 -10.60
C GLU A 306 2.72 6.44 -11.10
N ARG A 307 2.75 5.46 -10.21
CA ARG A 307 3.00 4.04 -10.55
C ARG A 307 1.90 3.38 -11.37
N TYR A 308 0.77 4.04 -11.52
CA TYR A 308 -0.43 3.48 -12.15
C TYR A 308 -0.82 4.24 -13.42
N LEU A 309 0.05 5.14 -13.95
CA LEU A 309 -0.22 5.96 -15.13
C LEU A 309 -0.59 5.13 -16.36
N SER A 310 0.03 3.96 -16.55
CA SER A 310 -0.26 3.03 -17.64
C SER A 310 -1.38 2.02 -17.35
N THR A 311 -2.14 2.22 -16.27
CA THR A 311 -3.23 1.31 -15.87
C THR A 311 -4.62 1.89 -16.13
N ALA A 312 -5.66 1.10 -15.85
CA ALA A 312 -7.05 1.53 -15.92
C ALA A 312 -7.35 2.81 -15.11
N LEU A 313 -6.54 3.14 -14.08
CA LEU A 313 -6.73 4.33 -13.26
C LEU A 313 -6.75 5.61 -14.11
N PHE A 314 -5.84 5.74 -15.07
CA PHE A 314 -5.70 6.94 -15.90
C PHE A 314 -6.07 6.74 -17.39
N ALA A 315 -6.58 5.56 -17.77
CA ALA A 315 -6.94 5.25 -19.15
C ALA A 315 -8.03 6.17 -19.75
N HIS A 316 -8.76 6.92 -18.91
CA HIS A 316 -9.78 7.88 -19.35
C HIS A 316 -9.20 9.23 -19.82
N LEU A 317 -7.93 9.50 -19.52
CA LEU A 317 -7.31 10.77 -19.87
C LEU A 317 -6.96 10.78 -21.36
N GLN A 318 -7.54 11.71 -22.09
CA GLN A 318 -7.17 12.02 -23.47
C GLN A 318 -6.19 13.19 -23.44
N LEU A 319 -4.98 12.95 -23.87
CA LEU A 319 -3.97 14.00 -24.01
C LEU A 319 -3.99 14.55 -25.43
N PRO A 320 -3.78 15.84 -25.65
CA PRO A 320 -3.65 16.39 -27.00
C PRO A 320 -2.42 15.80 -27.72
N ASP A 321 -2.60 15.34 -28.93
CA ASP A 321 -1.53 14.70 -29.74
C ASP A 321 -0.44 15.67 -30.21
N ALA A 322 -0.70 17.00 -30.17
CA ALA A 322 0.26 18.03 -30.52
C ALA A 322 0.02 19.30 -29.69
N PRO A 323 1.04 20.17 -29.54
CA PRO A 323 0.84 21.46 -28.89
C PRO A 323 -0.15 22.26 -29.75
N SER A 324 -1.29 22.64 -29.15
CA SER A 324 -2.22 23.57 -29.78
C SER A 324 -1.48 24.89 -29.97
N GLN A 325 -1.29 25.30 -31.22
CA GLN A 325 -0.64 26.59 -31.57
C GLN A 325 -1.48 27.80 -31.13
N ASN A 326 -2.65 27.61 -30.54
CA ASN A 326 -3.56 28.65 -30.10
C ASN A 326 -3.86 28.57 -28.61
N ILE A 327 -2.91 28.95 -27.78
CA ILE A 327 -3.25 29.47 -26.44
C ILE A 327 -3.51 30.98 -26.70
N ASN A 328 -4.73 31.35 -27.05
CA ASN A 328 -5.14 32.74 -26.91
C ASN A 328 -5.03 33.09 -25.41
N PRO A 329 -4.24 34.11 -25.05
CA PRO A 329 -4.25 34.61 -23.67
C PRO A 329 -5.68 35.05 -23.35
N PRO A 330 -6.11 34.92 -22.08
CA PRO A 330 -7.42 35.40 -21.68
C PRO A 330 -7.55 36.87 -22.12
N GLN A 331 -8.61 37.17 -22.87
CA GLN A 331 -8.90 38.56 -23.20
C GLN A 331 -9.11 39.32 -21.91
N GLU A 332 -8.22 40.25 -21.62
CA GLU A 332 -8.45 41.24 -20.60
C GLU A 332 -9.79 41.94 -20.92
N SER A 333 -10.78 41.78 -20.07
CA SER A 333 -11.99 42.56 -20.15
C SER A 333 -11.60 43.99 -19.86
N VAL A 334 -11.43 44.78 -20.90
CA VAL A 334 -11.33 46.24 -20.79
C VAL A 334 -12.65 46.71 -20.19
N GLY A 335 -12.62 47.01 -18.89
CA GLY A 335 -13.71 47.70 -18.22
C GLY A 335 -13.77 49.14 -18.77
N VAL A 336 -14.82 49.40 -19.52
CA VAL A 336 -15.20 50.76 -19.86
C VAL A 336 -16.10 51.27 -18.74
N HIS A 337 -15.60 52.29 -18.03
CA HIS A 337 -16.22 53.31 -17.17
C HIS A 337 -17.39 52.93 -16.25
#